data_8c3090ac83094e6a7958d03a0668dcee
#
_entry.id   8c3090ac83094e6a7958d03a0668dcee
#
_cell.length_a   1.000
_cell.length_b   1.000
_cell.length_c   1.000
_cell.angle_alpha   90.00
_cell.angle_beta   90.00
_cell.angle_gamma   90.00
#
_symmetry.space_group_name_H-M   'P 1'
#
loop_
_entity.id
_entity.type
_entity.pdbx_description
1 polymer ?
#
loop_
_entity_poly.entity_id
_entity_poly.type
_entity_poly.pdbx_seq_one_letter_code
_entity_poly.pdbx_strand_id
1 'polypeptide(L)'
;MEIVHVCIQALSHYIFSTTEKNIRNEVVLITGSGRGLGQQMAILFAKRGAIVVLCDSPDIGNSETLELISSINNEKRVHAYTCDIGNRVEVKLLVERIQTEVGNITMLVNNATVLTSNSILDMSEDEFSRSLNANLFSAYWLIRQILPSMMRRNHGHIITMLGSTAVFGLGNFSAVCTAKSGLVGLMESIDHELTLGGYDGIYTTAAVSHYLTTHLFQLSKTCFNPVIPPLTLDYAAKKIMHAILINRKFVCVPRLYYLIPFVKGILPARAFLIILNTLVNPKIPIYTQHELSSKHNLTSSTQHIPRKRSHMSACQ
;
A
#
# COMPACT_ATOMS: atom_id res chain seq x y z
N MET A 1 2.33 -27.80 24.35
CA MET A 1 3.19 -28.53 23.40
C MET A 1 3.05 -28.05 21.95
N GLU A 2 1.83 -27.73 21.48
CA GLU A 2 1.59 -27.26 20.11
C GLU A 2 2.33 -25.94 19.78
N ILE A 3 2.29 -24.94 20.65
CA ILE A 3 2.98 -23.66 20.44
C ILE A 3 4.49 -23.84 20.20
N VAL A 4 5.14 -24.69 21.01
CA VAL A 4 6.59 -24.96 20.89
C VAL A 4 6.88 -25.67 19.55
N HIS A 5 6.04 -26.63 19.17
CA HIS A 5 6.17 -27.32 17.89
C HIS A 5 6.03 -26.36 16.70
N VAL A 6 5.02 -25.49 16.73
CA VAL A 6 4.80 -24.45 15.71
C VAL A 6 5.98 -23.46 15.67
N CYS A 7 6.51 -23.04 16.82
CA CYS A 7 7.69 -22.17 16.86
C CYS A 7 8.94 -22.85 16.27
N ILE A 8 9.16 -24.13 16.56
CA ILE A 8 10.29 -24.91 16.00
C ILE A 8 10.11 -25.09 14.49
N GLN A 9 8.91 -25.40 14.02
CA GLN A 9 8.61 -25.46 12.59
C GLN A 9 8.83 -24.12 11.90
N ALA A 10 8.32 -23.02 12.48
CA ALA A 10 8.52 -21.67 11.95
C ALA A 10 10.02 -21.31 11.89
N LEU A 11 10.78 -21.67 12.93
CA LEU A 11 12.22 -21.44 12.98
C LEU A 11 12.96 -22.30 11.94
N SER A 12 12.58 -23.56 11.78
CA SER A 12 13.13 -24.44 10.75
C SER A 12 12.84 -23.94 9.34
N HIS A 13 11.62 -23.49 9.07
CA HIS A 13 11.26 -22.84 7.79
C HIS A 13 12.01 -21.51 7.56
N TYR A 14 12.39 -20.82 8.63
CA TYR A 14 13.18 -19.60 8.52
C TYR A 14 14.66 -19.86 8.21
N ILE A 15 15.22 -20.96 8.70
CA ILE A 15 16.64 -21.34 8.59
C ILE A 15 16.87 -22.18 7.32
N PHE A 16 16.00 -23.15 7.05
CA PHE A 16 16.13 -24.01 5.87
C PHE A 16 15.38 -23.42 4.69
N SER A 17 16.07 -23.36 3.57
CA SER A 17 15.54 -22.82 2.30
C SER A 17 14.20 -23.49 1.95
N THR A 18 13.11 -22.74 2.06
CA THR A 18 11.80 -23.21 1.62
C THR A 18 11.74 -23.25 0.09
N THR A 19 11.19 -24.34 -0.44
CA THR A 19 11.00 -24.48 -1.88
C THR A 19 10.06 -23.39 -2.39
N GLU A 20 10.49 -22.65 -3.42
CA GLU A 20 9.65 -21.64 -4.08
C GLU A 20 8.47 -22.32 -4.78
N LYS A 21 7.27 -21.82 -4.58
CA LYS A 21 6.08 -22.30 -5.29
C LYS A 21 6.13 -21.94 -6.76
N ASN A 22 5.60 -22.82 -7.61
CA ASN A 22 5.42 -22.52 -9.01
C ASN A 22 4.19 -21.64 -9.22
N ILE A 23 4.38 -20.50 -9.88
CA ILE A 23 3.32 -19.53 -10.20
C ILE A 23 3.01 -19.44 -11.70
N ARG A 24 3.47 -20.43 -12.47
CA ARG A 24 3.17 -20.50 -13.90
C ARG A 24 1.67 -20.67 -14.11
N ASN A 25 1.11 -19.87 -15.02
CA ASN A 25 -0.31 -19.78 -15.32
C ASN A 25 -1.20 -19.20 -14.20
N GLU A 26 -0.65 -18.73 -13.08
CA GLU A 26 -1.41 -17.94 -12.13
C GLU A 26 -1.85 -16.61 -12.74
N VAL A 27 -3.10 -16.21 -12.53
CA VAL A 27 -3.63 -14.91 -12.95
C VAL A 27 -3.36 -13.90 -11.84
N VAL A 28 -2.44 -12.98 -12.10
CA VAL A 28 -1.91 -12.03 -11.11
C VAL A 28 -2.38 -10.62 -11.42
N LEU A 29 -3.31 -10.09 -10.64
CA LEU A 29 -3.72 -8.68 -10.72
C LEU A 29 -2.75 -7.82 -9.89
N ILE A 30 -2.16 -6.79 -10.52
CA ILE A 30 -1.24 -5.86 -9.88
C ILE A 30 -1.79 -4.44 -10.03
N THR A 31 -2.08 -3.77 -8.91
CA THR A 31 -2.49 -2.37 -8.92
C THR A 31 -1.27 -1.44 -8.81
N GLY A 32 -1.32 -0.27 -9.47
CA GLY A 32 -0.19 0.63 -9.54
C GLY A 32 0.98 0.03 -10.33
N SER A 33 0.67 -0.64 -11.44
CA SER A 33 1.61 -1.43 -12.24
C SER A 33 2.33 -0.64 -13.33
N GLY A 34 1.95 0.62 -13.59
CA GLY A 34 2.50 1.43 -14.67
C GLY A 34 3.94 1.88 -14.43
N ARG A 35 4.40 1.94 -13.18
CA ARG A 35 5.75 2.39 -12.82
C ARG A 35 6.23 1.85 -11.49
N GLY A 36 7.51 2.07 -11.20
CA GLY A 36 8.11 1.85 -9.89
C GLY A 36 8.08 0.39 -9.43
N LEU A 37 7.68 0.14 -8.16
CA LEU A 37 7.68 -1.21 -7.60
C LEU A 37 6.65 -2.12 -8.29
N GLY A 38 5.46 -1.59 -8.61
CA GLY A 38 4.43 -2.36 -9.31
C GLY A 38 4.88 -2.84 -10.69
N GLN A 39 5.56 -2.00 -11.46
CA GLN A 39 6.17 -2.36 -12.74
C GLN A 39 7.24 -3.47 -12.58
N GLN A 40 8.15 -3.31 -11.60
CA GLN A 40 9.17 -4.33 -11.34
C GLN A 40 8.57 -5.66 -10.89
N MET A 41 7.53 -5.63 -10.05
CA MET A 41 6.80 -6.84 -9.67
C MET A 41 6.13 -7.49 -10.88
N ALA A 42 5.47 -6.72 -11.74
CA ALA A 42 4.82 -7.22 -12.95
C ALA A 42 5.82 -7.95 -13.87
N ILE A 43 7.00 -7.37 -14.10
CA ILE A 43 8.10 -7.98 -14.86
C ILE A 43 8.57 -9.30 -14.19
N LEU A 44 8.71 -9.35 -12.88
CA LEU A 44 9.15 -10.55 -12.17
C LEU A 44 8.11 -11.68 -12.21
N PHE A 45 6.81 -11.36 -12.13
CA PHE A 45 5.73 -12.33 -12.31
C PHE A 45 5.70 -12.87 -13.75
N ALA A 46 5.83 -11.99 -14.73
CA ALA A 46 5.87 -12.37 -16.14
C ALA A 46 7.03 -13.32 -16.46
N LYS A 47 8.24 -13.02 -15.95
CA LYS A 47 9.43 -13.88 -16.10
C LYS A 47 9.23 -15.29 -15.54
N ARG A 48 8.31 -15.46 -14.59
CA ARG A 48 7.96 -16.77 -13.99
C ARG A 48 6.77 -17.44 -14.67
N GLY A 49 6.29 -16.90 -15.79
CA GLY A 49 5.23 -17.48 -16.59
C GLY A 49 3.82 -17.28 -16.05
N ALA A 50 3.61 -16.30 -15.16
CA ALA A 50 2.28 -15.88 -14.75
C ALA A 50 1.54 -15.15 -15.89
N ILE A 51 0.22 -15.15 -15.83
CA ILE A 51 -0.65 -14.27 -16.63
C ILE A 51 -0.79 -12.97 -15.84
N VAL A 52 -0.19 -11.90 -16.35
CA VAL A 52 -0.12 -10.63 -15.63
C VAL A 52 -1.24 -9.71 -16.07
N VAL A 53 -2.00 -9.23 -15.10
CA VAL A 53 -3.05 -8.24 -15.27
C VAL A 53 -2.59 -6.93 -14.65
N LEU A 54 -2.27 -5.97 -15.49
CA LEU A 54 -1.82 -4.64 -15.11
C LEU A 54 -3.03 -3.75 -14.86
N CYS A 55 -3.01 -3.00 -13.76
CA CYS A 55 -4.03 -2.01 -13.45
C CYS A 55 -3.36 -0.73 -12.93
N ASP A 56 -3.62 0.39 -13.57
CA ASP A 56 -3.19 1.71 -13.10
C ASP A 56 -4.24 2.78 -13.42
N SER A 57 -4.05 3.97 -12.84
CA SER A 57 -4.92 5.13 -13.09
C SER A 57 -4.77 5.65 -14.54
N PRO A 58 -5.76 6.40 -15.06
CA PRO A 58 -5.68 7.01 -16.39
C PRO A 58 -4.46 7.92 -16.56
N ASP A 59 -4.05 8.62 -15.50
CA ASP A 59 -2.96 9.59 -15.53
C ASP A 59 -1.57 8.95 -15.69
N ILE A 60 -1.40 7.69 -15.25
CA ILE A 60 -0.13 6.97 -15.30
C ILE A 60 -0.11 6.01 -16.49
N GLY A 61 -1.20 5.24 -16.64
CA GLY A 61 -1.30 4.20 -17.66
C GLY A 61 -0.37 3.01 -17.45
N ASN A 62 -0.44 2.07 -18.38
CA ASN A 62 0.32 0.82 -18.30
C ASN A 62 1.15 0.54 -19.56
N SER A 63 1.24 1.48 -20.52
CA SER A 63 1.83 1.25 -21.86
C SER A 63 3.28 0.81 -21.76
N GLU A 64 4.12 1.50 -21.00
CA GLU A 64 5.53 1.15 -20.84
C GLU A 64 5.72 -0.26 -20.23
N THR A 65 4.95 -0.58 -19.18
CA THR A 65 5.01 -1.90 -18.54
C THR A 65 4.52 -3.01 -19.47
N LEU A 66 3.48 -2.73 -20.24
CA LEU A 66 2.94 -3.65 -21.23
C LEU A 66 3.99 -3.98 -22.31
N GLU A 67 4.67 -2.98 -22.86
CA GLU A 67 5.74 -3.16 -23.85
C GLU A 67 6.90 -3.99 -23.28
N LEU A 68 7.36 -3.66 -22.07
CA LEU A 68 8.44 -4.39 -21.39
C LEU A 68 8.08 -5.86 -21.17
N ILE A 69 6.86 -6.17 -20.79
CA ILE A 69 6.43 -7.56 -20.55
C ILE A 69 6.22 -8.30 -21.86
N SER A 70 5.63 -7.65 -22.87
CA SER A 70 5.40 -8.25 -24.20
C SER A 70 6.73 -8.67 -24.86
N SER A 71 7.82 -7.95 -24.59
CA SER A 71 9.16 -8.34 -25.07
C SER A 71 9.74 -9.59 -24.36
N ILE A 72 9.22 -9.94 -23.19
CA ILE A 72 9.69 -11.08 -22.38
C ILE A 72 8.83 -12.33 -22.63
N ASN A 73 7.52 -12.12 -22.74
CA ASN A 73 6.50 -13.18 -22.85
C ASN A 73 5.62 -12.97 -24.08
N ASN A 74 4.94 -14.04 -24.50
CA ASN A 74 3.91 -13.94 -25.53
C ASN A 74 2.82 -12.93 -25.09
N GLU A 75 2.38 -12.05 -25.99
CA GLU A 75 1.36 -11.01 -25.78
C GLU A 75 0.07 -11.52 -25.12
N LYS A 76 -0.29 -12.77 -25.34
CA LYS A 76 -1.47 -13.41 -24.73
C LYS A 76 -1.40 -13.60 -23.22
N ARG A 77 -0.25 -13.29 -22.58
CA ARG A 77 -0.03 -13.46 -21.13
C ARG A 77 0.03 -12.16 -20.35
N VAL A 78 -0.26 -11.04 -20.99
CA VAL A 78 -0.34 -9.75 -20.32
C VAL A 78 -1.59 -9.01 -20.78
N HIS A 79 -2.32 -8.45 -19.83
CA HIS A 79 -3.52 -7.67 -20.04
C HIS A 79 -3.39 -6.36 -19.28
N ALA A 80 -3.85 -5.26 -19.86
CA ALA A 80 -3.75 -3.94 -19.25
C ALA A 80 -5.12 -3.29 -19.14
N TYR A 81 -5.44 -2.79 -17.96
CA TYR A 81 -6.67 -2.11 -17.64
C TYR A 81 -6.39 -0.75 -17.00
N THR A 82 -7.25 0.20 -17.29
CA THR A 82 -7.26 1.50 -16.65
C THR A 82 -8.41 1.55 -15.65
N CYS A 83 -8.14 1.95 -14.40
CA CYS A 83 -9.14 2.02 -13.34
C CYS A 83 -8.69 2.98 -12.24
N ASP A 84 -9.56 3.87 -11.81
CA ASP A 84 -9.40 4.56 -10.54
C ASP A 84 -9.79 3.62 -9.39
N ILE A 85 -8.78 3.03 -8.75
CA ILE A 85 -9.00 2.13 -7.62
C ILE A 85 -9.61 2.80 -6.39
N GLY A 86 -9.57 4.13 -6.30
CA GLY A 86 -10.28 4.92 -5.30
C GLY A 86 -11.80 4.95 -5.51
N ASN A 87 -12.29 4.44 -6.64
CA ASN A 87 -13.70 4.35 -6.99
C ASN A 87 -14.21 2.91 -6.86
N ARG A 88 -15.07 2.67 -5.88
CA ARG A 88 -15.62 1.33 -5.60
C ARG A 88 -16.35 0.70 -6.79
N VAL A 89 -17.05 1.52 -7.59
CA VAL A 89 -17.82 1.01 -8.74
C VAL A 89 -16.88 0.55 -9.85
N GLU A 90 -15.85 1.33 -10.13
CA GLU A 90 -14.83 0.97 -11.12
C GLU A 90 -14.09 -0.31 -10.73
N VAL A 91 -13.72 -0.46 -9.45
CA VAL A 91 -13.08 -1.67 -8.93
C VAL A 91 -13.95 -2.90 -9.15
N LYS A 92 -15.26 -2.81 -8.92
CA LYS A 92 -16.18 -3.93 -9.17
C LYS A 92 -16.20 -4.30 -10.65
N LEU A 93 -16.40 -3.31 -11.53
CA LEU A 93 -16.44 -3.52 -12.98
C LEU A 93 -15.11 -4.08 -13.51
N LEU A 94 -13.98 -3.60 -12.98
CA LEU A 94 -12.66 -4.12 -13.31
C LEU A 94 -12.55 -5.62 -13.03
N VAL A 95 -12.92 -6.05 -11.81
CA VAL A 95 -12.82 -7.46 -11.42
C VAL A 95 -13.74 -8.34 -12.26
N GLU A 96 -14.98 -7.92 -12.51
CA GLU A 96 -15.93 -8.63 -13.37
C GLU A 96 -15.40 -8.77 -14.79
N ARG A 97 -14.81 -7.71 -15.35
CA ARG A 97 -14.20 -7.70 -16.67
C ARG A 97 -13.00 -8.64 -16.77
N ILE A 98 -12.08 -8.59 -15.79
CA ILE A 98 -10.93 -9.50 -15.74
C ILE A 98 -11.40 -10.97 -15.68
N GLN A 99 -12.40 -11.27 -14.85
CA GLN A 99 -12.92 -12.63 -14.72
C GLN A 99 -13.50 -13.17 -16.03
N THR A 100 -14.10 -12.29 -16.84
CA THR A 100 -14.70 -12.65 -18.13
C THR A 100 -13.65 -12.79 -19.24
N GLU A 101 -12.70 -11.85 -19.30
CA GLU A 101 -11.74 -11.76 -20.43
C GLU A 101 -10.48 -12.60 -20.20
N VAL A 102 -10.03 -12.75 -18.95
CA VAL A 102 -8.76 -13.40 -18.62
C VAL A 102 -8.96 -14.68 -17.80
N GLY A 103 -9.87 -14.62 -16.82
CA GLY A 103 -10.16 -15.72 -15.92
C GLY A 103 -10.10 -15.32 -14.44
N ASN A 104 -10.20 -16.33 -13.57
CA ASN A 104 -10.24 -16.09 -12.13
C ASN A 104 -8.87 -15.58 -11.63
N ILE A 105 -8.89 -14.45 -10.95
CA ILE A 105 -7.71 -13.90 -10.28
C ILE A 105 -7.30 -14.86 -9.16
N THR A 106 -6.07 -15.37 -9.24
CA THR A 106 -5.50 -16.29 -8.24
C THR A 106 -4.47 -15.61 -7.35
N MET A 107 -3.89 -14.50 -7.81
CA MET A 107 -3.00 -13.67 -7.00
C MET A 107 -3.38 -12.19 -7.13
N LEU A 108 -3.47 -11.50 -6.00
CA LEU A 108 -3.76 -10.07 -5.94
C LEU A 108 -2.58 -9.34 -5.30
N VAL A 109 -2.01 -8.37 -6.01
CA VAL A 109 -0.95 -7.49 -5.52
C VAL A 109 -1.52 -6.07 -5.34
N ASN A 110 -1.95 -5.76 -4.12
CA ASN A 110 -2.37 -4.41 -3.71
C ASN A 110 -1.12 -3.54 -3.53
N ASN A 111 -0.69 -2.86 -4.60
CA ASN A 111 0.53 -2.05 -4.59
C ASN A 111 0.25 -0.56 -4.83
N ALA A 112 -0.81 -0.19 -5.51
CA ALA A 112 -1.10 1.21 -5.77
C ALA A 112 -1.10 2.05 -4.49
N THR A 113 -0.52 3.24 -4.58
CA THR A 113 -0.38 4.17 -3.46
C THR A 113 -0.46 5.61 -3.96
N VAL A 114 -1.32 6.41 -3.33
CA VAL A 114 -1.38 7.85 -3.50
C VAL A 114 -0.73 8.50 -2.29
N LEU A 115 0.35 9.25 -2.53
CA LEU A 115 1.02 10.02 -1.47
C LEU A 115 0.38 11.39 -1.35
N THR A 116 -0.15 11.66 -0.15
CA THR A 116 -0.54 12.99 0.29
C THR A 116 0.40 13.42 1.42
N SER A 117 0.95 14.62 1.32
CA SER A 117 1.90 15.15 2.31
C SER A 117 1.50 16.57 2.68
N ASN A 118 0.59 16.67 3.64
CA ASN A 118 0.11 17.93 4.20
C ASN A 118 0.02 17.82 5.72
N SER A 119 0.20 18.96 6.41
CA SER A 119 -0.13 19.04 7.86
C SER A 119 -1.58 18.64 8.06
N ILE A 120 -1.88 18.02 9.19
CA ILE A 120 -3.27 17.66 9.56
C ILE A 120 -4.21 18.86 9.58
N LEU A 121 -3.69 20.05 9.81
CA LEU A 121 -4.46 21.29 9.83
C LEU A 121 -4.71 21.89 8.43
N ASP A 122 -3.86 21.58 7.46
CA ASP A 122 -3.99 22.06 6.08
C ASP A 122 -4.62 21.03 5.13
N MET A 123 -4.73 19.78 5.57
CA MET A 123 -5.35 18.72 4.81
C MET A 123 -6.87 18.86 4.85
N SER A 124 -7.50 19.00 3.69
CA SER A 124 -8.96 18.99 3.62
C SER A 124 -9.55 17.60 3.91
N GLU A 125 -10.81 17.54 4.34
CA GLU A 125 -11.53 16.29 4.55
C GLU A 125 -11.61 15.44 3.27
N ASP A 126 -11.77 16.10 2.13
CA ASP A 126 -11.79 15.43 0.81
C ASP A 126 -10.43 14.81 0.45
N GLU A 127 -9.32 15.50 0.74
CA GLU A 127 -7.97 14.95 0.52
C GLU A 127 -7.71 13.75 1.43
N PHE A 128 -8.09 13.84 2.70
CA PHE A 128 -7.98 12.74 3.64
C PHE A 128 -8.79 11.53 3.17
N SER A 129 -10.06 11.75 2.80
CA SER A 129 -10.97 10.70 2.32
C SER A 129 -10.48 10.07 1.02
N ARG A 130 -10.01 10.86 0.04
CA ARG A 130 -9.41 10.35 -1.20
C ARG A 130 -8.17 9.50 -0.93
N SER A 131 -7.31 9.94 0.00
CA SER A 131 -6.14 9.17 0.40
C SER A 131 -6.52 7.82 1.03
N LEU A 132 -7.53 7.78 1.90
CA LEU A 132 -8.04 6.53 2.46
C LEU A 132 -8.67 5.63 1.40
N ASN A 133 -9.47 6.19 0.50
CA ASN A 133 -10.09 5.42 -0.58
C ASN A 133 -9.03 4.73 -1.45
N ALA A 134 -8.01 5.47 -1.88
CA ALA A 134 -6.96 4.93 -2.75
C ALA A 134 -5.99 3.98 -2.03
N ASN A 135 -5.66 4.22 -0.76
CA ASN A 135 -4.60 3.48 -0.06
C ASN A 135 -5.11 2.35 0.85
N LEU A 136 -6.37 2.40 1.31
CA LEU A 136 -6.96 1.42 2.23
C LEU A 136 -8.19 0.74 1.63
N PHE A 137 -9.21 1.54 1.30
CA PHE A 137 -10.49 0.98 0.86
C PHE A 137 -10.38 0.26 -0.50
N SER A 138 -9.49 0.70 -1.38
CA SER A 138 -9.22 0.00 -2.66
C SER A 138 -8.81 -1.45 -2.44
N ALA A 139 -7.89 -1.71 -1.51
CA ALA A 139 -7.46 -3.06 -1.16
C ALA A 139 -8.62 -3.88 -0.57
N TYR A 140 -9.40 -3.29 0.33
CA TYR A 140 -10.59 -3.93 0.89
C TYR A 140 -11.61 -4.30 -0.19
N TRP A 141 -11.90 -3.39 -1.13
CA TRP A 141 -12.87 -3.66 -2.21
C TRP A 141 -12.38 -4.76 -3.15
N LEU A 142 -11.10 -4.72 -3.56
CA LEU A 142 -10.50 -5.77 -4.40
C LEU A 142 -10.54 -7.13 -3.70
N ILE A 143 -10.10 -7.20 -2.45
CA ILE A 143 -10.13 -8.44 -1.66
C ILE A 143 -11.57 -8.98 -1.57
N ARG A 144 -12.53 -8.12 -1.23
CA ARG A 144 -13.95 -8.51 -1.10
C ARG A 144 -14.54 -9.07 -2.41
N GLN A 145 -14.10 -8.59 -3.58
CA GLN A 145 -14.56 -9.09 -4.88
C GLN A 145 -13.86 -10.40 -5.28
N ILE A 146 -12.60 -10.57 -4.93
CA ILE A 146 -11.75 -11.67 -5.42
C ILE A 146 -11.76 -12.87 -4.45
N LEU A 147 -11.73 -12.63 -3.15
CA LEU A 147 -11.60 -13.64 -2.10
C LEU A 147 -12.67 -14.74 -2.18
N PRO A 148 -13.97 -14.48 -2.42
CA PRO A 148 -14.97 -15.56 -2.53
C PRO A 148 -14.62 -16.58 -3.62
N SER A 149 -14.01 -16.15 -4.73
CA SER A 149 -13.56 -17.05 -5.80
C SER A 149 -12.34 -17.88 -5.38
N MET A 150 -11.41 -17.29 -4.61
CA MET A 150 -10.28 -18.02 -4.03
C MET A 150 -10.76 -19.05 -3.01
N MET A 151 -11.72 -18.70 -2.13
CA MET A 151 -12.28 -19.60 -1.11
C MET A 151 -12.97 -20.82 -1.74
N ARG A 152 -13.78 -20.63 -2.78
CA ARG A 152 -14.44 -21.76 -3.47
C ARG A 152 -13.47 -22.78 -4.05
N ARG A 153 -12.25 -22.36 -4.41
CA ARG A 153 -11.21 -23.20 -4.99
C ARG A 153 -10.16 -23.63 -3.97
N ASN A 154 -10.24 -23.09 -2.76
CA ASN A 154 -9.18 -23.16 -1.74
C ASN A 154 -7.79 -22.89 -2.35
N HIS A 155 -7.70 -21.85 -3.18
CA HIS A 155 -6.48 -21.50 -3.91
C HIS A 155 -6.39 -19.99 -4.13
N GLY A 156 -5.31 -19.37 -3.65
CA GLY A 156 -5.08 -17.95 -3.85
C GLY A 156 -3.93 -17.37 -3.05
N HIS A 157 -3.54 -16.12 -3.40
CA HIS A 157 -2.57 -15.37 -2.63
C HIS A 157 -2.90 -13.87 -2.65
N ILE A 158 -3.09 -13.28 -1.49
CA ILE A 158 -3.31 -11.83 -1.32
C ILE A 158 -2.01 -11.20 -0.84
N ILE A 159 -1.45 -10.31 -1.64
CA ILE A 159 -0.22 -9.57 -1.35
C ILE A 159 -0.56 -8.10 -1.18
N THR A 160 -0.10 -7.48 -0.08
CA THR A 160 -0.36 -6.05 0.18
C THR A 160 0.93 -5.31 0.50
N MET A 161 1.21 -4.26 -0.30
CA MET A 161 2.36 -3.38 -0.10
C MET A 161 2.03 -2.31 0.93
N LEU A 162 2.67 -2.39 2.08
CA LEU A 162 2.39 -1.53 3.23
C LEU A 162 3.23 -0.25 3.22
N GLY A 163 4.54 -0.37 2.97
CA GLY A 163 5.49 0.71 3.18
C GLY A 163 5.85 0.93 4.66
N SER A 164 6.89 1.71 4.90
CA SER A 164 7.40 1.97 6.26
C SER A 164 6.41 2.72 7.15
N THR A 165 5.52 3.52 6.57
CA THR A 165 4.46 4.26 7.27
C THR A 165 3.39 3.37 7.93
N ALA A 166 3.43 2.06 7.69
CA ALA A 166 2.57 1.11 8.37
C ALA A 166 3.03 0.79 9.80
N VAL A 167 4.33 0.94 10.08
CA VAL A 167 4.93 0.55 11.37
C VAL A 167 5.23 1.74 12.29
N PHE A 168 5.23 2.96 11.75
CA PHE A 168 5.34 4.19 12.54
C PHE A 168 4.60 5.36 11.87
N GLY A 169 4.12 6.30 12.71
CA GLY A 169 3.54 7.56 12.23
C GLY A 169 4.61 8.55 11.83
N LEU A 170 4.38 9.29 10.74
CA LEU A 170 5.26 10.33 10.24
C LEU A 170 4.49 11.64 10.11
N GLY A 171 5.05 12.74 10.60
CA GLY A 171 4.46 14.07 10.47
C GLY A 171 4.15 14.41 9.01
N ASN A 172 3.04 15.07 8.76
CA ASN A 172 2.51 15.43 7.45
C ASN A 172 2.07 14.27 6.53
N PHE A 173 2.12 13.02 7.01
CA PHE A 173 1.64 11.83 6.31
C PHE A 173 0.49 11.13 7.02
N SER A 174 -0.31 11.89 7.80
CA SER A 174 -1.37 11.32 8.65
C SER A 174 -2.32 10.41 7.89
N ALA A 175 -2.83 10.82 6.72
CA ALA A 175 -3.74 10.00 5.91
C ALA A 175 -3.08 8.71 5.42
N VAL A 176 -1.84 8.79 4.92
CA VAL A 176 -1.10 7.61 4.43
C VAL A 176 -0.75 6.67 5.57
N CYS A 177 -0.27 7.19 6.71
CA CYS A 177 0.02 6.38 7.90
C CYS A 177 -1.24 5.68 8.41
N THR A 178 -2.37 6.38 8.49
CA THR A 178 -3.67 5.80 8.86
C THR A 178 -4.06 4.65 7.92
N ALA A 179 -3.99 4.89 6.62
CA ALA A 179 -4.33 3.88 5.62
C ALA A 179 -3.42 2.65 5.71
N LYS A 180 -2.11 2.85 5.77
CA LYS A 180 -1.14 1.75 5.78
C LYS A 180 -1.15 0.95 7.09
N SER A 181 -1.38 1.61 8.24
CA SER A 181 -1.59 0.92 9.52
C SER A 181 -2.91 0.13 9.52
N GLY A 182 -3.97 0.69 8.93
CA GLY A 182 -5.25 0.00 8.74
C GLY A 182 -5.13 -1.26 7.88
N LEU A 183 -4.27 -1.24 6.85
CA LEU A 183 -3.99 -2.42 6.03
C LEU A 183 -3.29 -3.55 6.81
N VAL A 184 -2.48 -3.24 7.82
CA VAL A 184 -1.89 -4.27 8.71
C VAL A 184 -3.00 -5.03 9.40
N GLY A 185 -3.90 -4.31 10.10
CA GLY A 185 -5.03 -4.94 10.79
C GLY A 185 -5.95 -5.72 9.83
N LEU A 186 -6.20 -5.17 8.63
CA LEU A 186 -7.00 -5.86 7.61
C LEU A 186 -6.35 -7.19 7.19
N MET A 187 -5.05 -7.20 6.91
CA MET A 187 -4.34 -8.41 6.48
C MET A 187 -4.25 -9.46 7.58
N GLU A 188 -4.02 -9.04 8.82
CA GLU A 188 -4.00 -9.93 9.98
C GLU A 188 -5.37 -10.57 10.25
N SER A 189 -6.46 -9.77 10.15
CA SER A 189 -7.82 -10.25 10.31
C SER A 189 -8.20 -11.28 9.23
N ILE A 190 -7.89 -11.00 7.97
CA ILE A 190 -8.15 -11.93 6.86
C ILE A 190 -7.37 -13.23 7.05
N ASP A 191 -6.08 -13.15 7.41
CA ASP A 191 -5.27 -14.33 7.66
C ASP A 191 -5.84 -15.20 8.79
N HIS A 192 -6.34 -14.56 9.85
CA HIS A 192 -6.99 -15.24 10.96
C HIS A 192 -8.33 -15.90 10.54
N GLU A 193 -9.18 -15.17 9.80
CA GLU A 193 -10.44 -15.72 9.27
C GLU A 193 -10.20 -16.91 8.34
N LEU A 194 -9.21 -16.85 7.45
CA LEU A 194 -8.85 -17.94 6.55
C LEU A 194 -8.35 -19.18 7.35
N THR A 195 -7.54 -18.94 8.37
CA THR A 195 -7.02 -20.00 9.25
C THR A 195 -8.17 -20.69 10.01
N LEU A 196 -9.07 -19.92 10.62
CA LEU A 196 -10.24 -20.46 11.34
C LEU A 196 -11.21 -21.18 10.40
N GLY A 197 -11.32 -20.73 9.15
CA GLY A 197 -12.16 -21.34 8.12
C GLY A 197 -11.55 -22.58 7.45
N GLY A 198 -10.30 -22.95 7.76
CA GLY A 198 -9.61 -24.10 7.18
C GLY A 198 -9.19 -23.92 5.72
N TYR A 199 -8.95 -22.65 5.28
CA TYR A 199 -8.54 -22.35 3.91
C TYR A 199 -7.01 -22.41 3.74
N ASP A 200 -6.42 -23.59 3.87
CA ASP A 200 -4.97 -23.80 3.85
C ASP A 200 -4.30 -23.53 2.49
N GLY A 201 -5.09 -23.50 1.42
CA GLY A 201 -4.62 -23.18 0.07
C GLY A 201 -4.62 -21.68 -0.27
N ILE A 202 -5.02 -20.80 0.67
CA ILE A 202 -5.04 -19.34 0.48
C ILE A 202 -3.99 -18.69 1.39
N TYR A 203 -3.09 -17.93 0.79
CA TYR A 203 -1.99 -17.28 1.49
C TYR A 203 -2.16 -15.77 1.55
N THR A 204 -1.57 -15.16 2.57
CA THR A 204 -1.46 -13.71 2.70
C THR A 204 0.00 -13.30 2.82
N THR A 205 0.40 -12.18 2.20
CA THR A 205 1.72 -11.57 2.39
C THR A 205 1.58 -10.06 2.56
N ALA A 206 1.98 -9.57 3.70
CA ALA A 206 2.11 -8.14 3.99
C ALA A 206 3.59 -7.73 3.83
N ALA A 207 3.88 -6.81 2.90
CA ALA A 207 5.25 -6.41 2.57
C ALA A 207 5.52 -4.96 2.99
N VAL A 208 6.36 -4.78 3.99
CA VAL A 208 6.87 -3.46 4.42
C VAL A 208 8.15 -3.17 3.66
N SER A 209 8.10 -2.20 2.75
CA SER A 209 9.29 -1.69 2.08
C SER A 209 9.74 -0.36 2.68
N HIS A 210 11.05 -0.19 2.80
CA HIS A 210 11.63 1.11 3.07
C HIS A 210 11.42 2.04 1.86
N TYR A 211 11.81 3.29 2.04
CA TYR A 211 11.90 4.29 1.00
C TYR A 211 12.61 3.74 -0.25
N LEU A 212 11.89 3.76 -1.35
CA LEU A 212 12.38 3.33 -2.65
C LEU A 212 12.73 4.57 -3.48
N THR A 213 13.78 4.46 -4.30
CA THR A 213 14.13 5.50 -5.27
C THR A 213 13.08 5.58 -6.39
N THR A 214 11.85 5.98 -6.03
CA THR A 214 10.74 6.18 -6.98
C THR A 214 10.50 7.65 -7.21
N HIS A 215 9.97 8.00 -8.38
CA HIS A 215 9.51 9.36 -8.70
C HIS A 215 8.49 9.89 -7.68
N LEU A 216 7.72 8.99 -7.07
CA LEU A 216 6.71 9.30 -6.06
C LEU A 216 7.34 10.00 -4.83
N PHE A 217 8.53 9.60 -4.43
CA PHE A 217 9.24 10.17 -3.29
C PHE A 217 10.16 11.33 -3.65
N GLN A 218 10.56 11.48 -4.90
CA GLN A 218 11.28 12.68 -5.35
C GLN A 218 10.41 13.95 -5.21
N LEU A 219 9.10 13.80 -5.30
CA LEU A 219 8.13 14.86 -5.07
C LEU A 219 7.92 15.18 -3.58
N SER A 220 8.15 14.23 -2.68
CA SER A 220 8.14 14.50 -1.24
C SER A 220 9.49 15.09 -0.85
N LYS A 221 9.49 16.33 -0.37
CA LYS A 221 10.69 17.05 0.11
C LYS A 221 11.33 16.42 1.38
N THR A 222 11.11 15.14 1.62
CA THR A 222 11.66 14.39 2.75
C THR A 222 13.08 13.94 2.42
N CYS A 223 14.05 14.42 3.18
CA CYS A 223 15.42 13.93 3.12
C CYS A 223 15.57 12.82 4.15
N PHE A 224 15.85 11.60 3.68
CA PHE A 224 16.27 10.53 4.57
C PHE A 224 17.76 10.68 4.91
N ASN A 225 18.10 10.39 6.17
CA ASN A 225 19.48 10.41 6.63
C ASN A 225 20.27 9.27 5.93
N PRO A 226 21.54 9.48 5.57
CA PRO A 226 22.42 8.47 4.96
C PRO A 226 22.60 7.19 5.79
N VAL A 227 22.16 7.16 7.06
CA VAL A 227 22.21 5.96 7.91
C VAL A 227 21.42 4.77 7.33
N ILE A 228 20.31 5.03 6.63
CA ILE A 228 19.57 3.99 5.92
C ILE A 228 19.40 4.47 4.47
N PRO A 229 20.28 4.04 3.55
CA PRO A 229 20.23 4.48 2.17
C PRO A 229 18.94 3.99 1.49
N PRO A 230 18.43 4.77 0.52
CA PRO A 230 17.26 4.35 -0.28
C PRO A 230 17.57 3.02 -0.97
N LEU A 231 16.57 2.14 -0.99
CA LEU A 231 16.69 0.84 -1.66
C LEU A 231 16.44 0.99 -3.16
N THR A 232 17.19 0.21 -3.95
CA THR A 232 16.87 0.08 -5.37
C THR A 232 15.57 -0.71 -5.56
N LEU A 233 14.80 -0.34 -6.57
CA LEU A 233 13.54 -1.02 -6.92
C LEU A 233 13.74 -2.50 -7.20
N ASP A 234 14.79 -2.84 -7.94
CA ASP A 234 15.14 -4.22 -8.30
C ASP A 234 15.42 -5.08 -7.07
N TYR A 235 16.22 -4.58 -6.12
CA TYR A 235 16.52 -5.29 -4.88
C TYR A 235 15.25 -5.54 -4.05
N ALA A 236 14.43 -4.50 -3.85
CA ALA A 236 13.19 -4.61 -3.09
C ALA A 236 12.22 -5.59 -3.75
N ALA A 237 12.00 -5.46 -5.06
CA ALA A 237 11.12 -6.33 -5.82
C ALA A 237 11.55 -7.80 -5.75
N LYS A 238 12.84 -8.11 -5.90
CA LYS A 238 13.36 -9.48 -5.79
C LYS A 238 13.17 -10.07 -4.40
N LYS A 239 13.40 -9.29 -3.34
CA LYS A 239 13.19 -9.74 -1.95
C LYS A 239 11.72 -10.01 -1.63
N ILE A 240 10.83 -9.12 -2.09
CA ILE A 240 9.39 -9.29 -1.92
C ILE A 240 8.89 -10.49 -2.75
N MET A 241 9.33 -10.61 -4.00
CA MET A 241 8.98 -11.77 -4.84
C MET A 241 9.39 -13.09 -4.19
N HIS A 242 10.61 -13.20 -3.67
CA HIS A 242 11.05 -14.39 -2.94
C HIS A 242 10.15 -14.69 -1.74
N ALA A 243 9.76 -13.68 -0.95
CA ALA A 243 8.85 -13.85 0.18
C ALA A 243 7.47 -14.37 -0.26
N ILE A 244 6.94 -13.87 -1.38
CA ILE A 244 5.68 -14.34 -1.98
C ILE A 244 5.80 -15.81 -2.39
N LEU A 245 6.91 -16.19 -3.03
CA LEU A 245 7.11 -17.55 -3.53
C LEU A 245 7.25 -18.60 -2.42
N ILE A 246 7.71 -18.18 -1.25
CA ILE A 246 7.78 -19.05 -0.06
C ILE A 246 6.61 -18.87 0.91
N ASN A 247 5.53 -18.21 0.49
CA ASN A 247 4.31 -17.93 1.27
C ASN A 247 4.57 -17.24 2.62
N ARG A 248 5.54 -16.34 2.68
CA ARG A 248 5.86 -15.60 3.92
C ARG A 248 4.76 -14.59 4.23
N LYS A 249 4.13 -14.69 5.39
CA LYS A 249 3.02 -13.85 5.81
C LYS A 249 3.41 -12.37 5.98
N PHE A 250 4.60 -12.11 6.51
CA PHE A 250 5.09 -10.74 6.73
C PHE A 250 6.55 -10.61 6.30
N VAL A 251 6.87 -9.59 5.52
CA VAL A 251 8.23 -9.33 5.06
C VAL A 251 8.60 -7.86 5.18
N CYS A 252 9.76 -7.60 5.77
CA CYS A 252 10.36 -6.26 5.83
C CYS A 252 11.60 -6.18 4.94
N VAL A 253 11.68 -5.14 4.14
CA VAL A 253 12.82 -4.84 3.28
C VAL A 253 13.25 -3.38 3.50
N PRO A 254 14.35 -3.13 4.21
CA PRO A 254 15.32 -4.06 4.81
C PRO A 254 14.80 -4.73 6.08
N ARG A 255 15.47 -5.80 6.51
CA ARG A 255 15.10 -6.56 7.71
C ARG A 255 15.09 -5.74 9.00
N LEU A 256 15.80 -4.62 9.04
CA LEU A 256 15.82 -3.70 10.20
C LEU A 256 14.39 -3.28 10.63
N TYR A 257 13.45 -3.19 9.70
CA TYR A 257 12.06 -2.80 9.98
C TYR A 257 11.31 -3.77 10.89
N TYR A 258 11.75 -5.04 11.02
CA TYR A 258 11.19 -5.95 12.02
C TYR A 258 11.42 -5.47 13.46
N LEU A 259 12.49 -4.71 13.71
CA LEU A 259 12.81 -4.20 15.05
C LEU A 259 11.99 -2.97 15.43
N ILE A 260 11.44 -2.23 14.48
CA ILE A 260 10.76 -0.96 14.75
C ILE A 260 9.56 -1.10 15.71
N PRO A 261 8.61 -2.04 15.50
CA PRO A 261 7.50 -2.23 16.43
C PRO A 261 7.97 -2.57 17.85
N PHE A 262 9.02 -3.38 17.96
CA PHE A 262 9.62 -3.78 19.24
C PHE A 262 10.26 -2.57 19.94
N VAL A 263 11.09 -1.81 19.24
CA VAL A 263 11.73 -0.59 19.78
C VAL A 263 10.68 0.44 20.19
N LYS A 264 9.64 0.63 19.35
CA LYS A 264 8.51 1.53 19.64
C LYS A 264 7.72 1.10 20.89
N GLY A 265 7.60 -0.21 21.15
CA GLY A 265 6.88 -0.75 22.30
C GLY A 265 7.64 -0.61 23.62
N ILE A 266 8.99 -0.60 23.57
CA ILE A 266 9.84 -0.56 24.77
C ILE A 266 10.26 0.87 25.12
N LEU A 267 10.58 1.70 24.12
CA LEU A 267 11.08 3.06 24.38
C LEU A 267 9.95 4.02 24.78
N PRO A 268 10.24 4.97 25.71
CA PRO A 268 9.36 6.11 25.90
C PRO A 268 9.10 6.83 24.57
N ALA A 269 7.87 7.26 24.34
CA ALA A 269 7.44 7.87 23.07
C ALA A 269 8.37 9.01 22.59
N ARG A 270 8.83 9.86 23.54
CA ARG A 270 9.75 10.96 23.23
C ARG A 270 11.11 10.49 22.72
N ALA A 271 11.66 9.42 23.31
CA ALA A 271 12.93 8.83 22.86
C ALA A 271 12.79 8.23 21.45
N PHE A 272 11.68 7.50 21.18
CA PHE A 272 11.40 6.99 19.85
C PHE A 272 11.29 8.09 18.81
N LEU A 273 10.60 9.20 19.11
CA LEU A 273 10.48 10.36 18.22
C LEU A 273 11.83 11.01 17.90
N ILE A 274 12.76 11.09 18.87
CA ILE A 274 14.12 11.61 18.64
C ILE A 274 14.85 10.71 17.64
N ILE A 275 14.80 9.40 17.83
CA ILE A 275 15.40 8.42 16.91
C ILE A 275 14.77 8.55 15.51
N LEU A 276 13.45 8.59 15.45
CA LEU A 276 12.73 8.72 14.18
C LEU A 276 13.11 10.00 13.44
N ASN A 277 13.16 11.14 14.12
CA ASN A 277 13.55 12.42 13.53
C ASN A 277 15.01 12.43 13.07
N THR A 278 15.89 11.67 13.72
CA THR A 278 17.29 11.52 13.30
C THR A 278 17.40 10.65 12.03
N LEU A 279 16.57 9.60 11.92
CA LEU A 279 16.56 8.68 10.78
C LEU A 279 15.79 9.24 9.57
N VAL A 280 14.70 9.96 9.82
CA VAL A 280 13.82 10.54 8.82
C VAL A 280 13.80 12.05 9.07
N ASN A 281 14.76 12.78 8.51
CA ASN A 281 14.84 14.24 8.65
C ASN A 281 13.72 14.91 7.82
N PRO A 282 12.51 15.15 8.38
CA PRO A 282 11.44 15.79 7.63
C PRO A 282 11.75 17.27 7.50
N LYS A 283 12.22 17.71 6.32
CA LYS A 283 12.32 19.14 5.97
C LYS A 283 10.93 19.76 5.70
N ILE A 284 9.91 19.31 6.42
CA ILE A 284 8.54 19.73 6.19
C ILE A 284 8.15 20.71 7.26
N PRO A 285 7.64 21.91 6.90
CA PRO A 285 7.21 22.88 7.89
C PRO A 285 6.10 22.27 8.76
N ILE A 286 6.41 22.11 10.04
CA ILE A 286 5.42 21.83 11.07
C ILE A 286 5.09 23.18 11.68
N TYR A 287 3.81 23.52 11.80
CA TYR A 287 3.41 24.76 12.43
C TYR A 287 3.98 24.86 13.83
N THR A 288 4.74 25.92 14.07
CA THR A 288 5.16 26.28 15.42
C THR A 288 3.99 26.96 16.16
N GLN A 289 4.05 26.98 17.50
CA GLN A 289 3.03 27.67 18.31
C GLN A 289 2.82 29.13 17.87
N HIS A 290 3.89 29.79 17.41
CA HIS A 290 3.84 31.17 16.96
C HIS A 290 3.10 31.37 15.62
N GLU A 291 3.26 30.43 14.68
CA GLU A 291 2.58 30.47 13.38
C GLU A 291 1.09 30.16 13.50
N LEU A 292 0.68 29.29 14.43
CA LEU A 292 -0.73 29.02 14.74
C LEU A 292 -1.44 30.23 15.31
N SER A 293 -0.78 30.98 16.21
CA SER A 293 -1.33 32.21 16.77
C SER A 293 -1.57 33.30 15.72
N SER A 294 -0.68 33.41 14.73
CA SER A 294 -0.83 34.36 13.64
C SER A 294 -1.94 33.98 12.64
N LYS A 295 -2.09 32.69 12.33
CA LYS A 295 -3.21 32.18 11.48
C LYS A 295 -4.58 32.36 12.14
N HIS A 296 -4.68 32.12 13.44
CA HIS A 296 -5.95 32.29 14.18
C HIS A 296 -6.43 33.75 14.17
N ASN A 297 -5.51 34.70 14.24
CA ASN A 297 -5.82 36.14 14.16
C ASN A 297 -6.26 36.56 12.76
N LEU A 298 -5.80 35.89 11.69
CA LEU A 298 -6.23 36.15 10.32
C LEU A 298 -7.63 35.61 10.01
N THR A 299 -8.01 34.44 10.56
CA THR A 299 -9.35 33.87 10.36
C THR A 299 -10.42 34.57 11.19
N SER A 300 -10.09 35.12 12.36
CA SER A 300 -11.02 35.91 13.15
C SER A 300 -11.30 37.31 12.59
N SER A 301 -10.37 37.86 11.81
CA SER A 301 -10.56 39.17 11.13
C SER A 301 -11.42 39.11 9.84
N THR A 302 -11.58 37.91 9.25
CA THR A 302 -12.38 37.71 8.02
C THR A 302 -13.85 37.36 8.27
N GLN A 303 -14.28 37.17 9.53
CA GLN A 303 -15.69 36.88 9.87
C GLN A 303 -16.56 38.15 10.14
N HIS A 304 -16.05 39.33 9.98
CA HIS A 304 -16.86 40.55 9.99
C HIS A 304 -17.44 40.84 8.58
N ILE A 305 -18.38 40.03 8.13
CA ILE A 305 -19.28 40.42 7.03
C ILE A 305 -20.38 41.30 7.64
N PRO A 306 -20.51 42.58 7.27
CA PRO A 306 -21.60 43.40 7.75
C PRO A 306 -22.93 42.82 7.26
N ARG A 307 -23.80 42.46 8.20
CA ARG A 307 -25.21 42.11 7.87
C ARG A 307 -25.85 43.29 7.14
N LYS A 308 -26.08 43.13 5.83
CA LYS A 308 -26.99 44.05 5.10
C LYS A 308 -28.37 43.97 5.76
N ARG A 309 -28.80 45.06 6.36
CA ARG A 309 -30.20 45.30 6.75
C ARG A 309 -31.05 45.24 5.49
N SER A 310 -31.88 44.26 5.35
CA SER A 310 -32.98 44.25 4.37
C SER A 310 -34.03 45.25 4.84
N HIS A 311 -34.11 46.42 4.18
CA HIS A 311 -35.30 47.24 4.22
C HIS A 311 -36.41 46.50 3.46
N MET A 312 -37.36 45.96 4.17
CA MET A 312 -38.68 45.65 3.64
C MET A 312 -39.43 46.98 3.54
N SER A 313 -39.55 47.52 2.34
CA SER A 313 -40.54 48.56 2.01
C SER A 313 -41.84 47.84 1.62
N ALA A 314 -42.86 48.04 2.38
CA ALA A 314 -44.24 47.75 2.02
C ALA A 314 -44.64 48.64 0.82
N CYS A 315 -45.25 48.02 -0.20
CA CYS A 315 -46.09 48.73 -1.17
C CYS A 315 -47.42 47.99 -1.29
N GLN A 316 -48.40 48.80 -1.21
CA GLN A 316 -49.84 48.66 -1.40
C GLN A 316 -50.25 47.84 -2.62
#